data_5ef1e5009cd87329631dd824e208008b
#
_entry.id   5ef1e5009cd87329631dd824e208008b
#
_cell.length_a   1.000
_cell.length_b   1.000
_cell.length_c   1.000
_cell.angle_alpha   90.00
_cell.angle_beta   90.00
_cell.angle_gamma   90.00
#
_symmetry.space_group_name_H-M   'P 1'
#
loop_
_entity.id
_entity.type
_entity.pdbx_description
1 polymer ?
#
loop_
_entity_poly.entity_id
_entity_poly.type
_entity_poly.pdbx_seq_one_letter_code
_entity_poly.pdbx_strand_id
1 'polypeptide(L)'
;MGRTLLIATLGITLAAGSSRAQQVVNIWPGVAPGSEHWTQKERTIENTPVGTVIMNVVTPTLTAYLPPRRATGTGVIIAPGGAFVALAITLEATDMARWLQQRGIAAFVLKYRTIEKNFEGVPNLDMDTAGRYGIADGIQALKVVRRHATEWGVSPDRIGFVGFSAGGMVGVATLLQPDASARPNFAGLIYGAPFGKMPAIPAKLPPIFMAWAQDDQVALAPVVRFHDALVAAGQKPETHIYNAGGHGFGTMKHGTTSDHWLEEFYYWLDAQGFTKLATTTKYRR
;
A
#
# COMPACT_ATOMS: atom_id res chain seq x y z
N MET A 1 53.27 50.93 9.50
CA MET A 1 53.08 49.52 9.16
C MET A 1 51.66 49.11 9.56
N GLY A 2 50.74 49.26 8.64
CA GLY A 2 49.33 48.92 8.85
C GLY A 2 49.03 47.52 8.29
N ARG A 3 48.57 46.59 9.14
CA ARG A 3 48.10 45.24 8.73
C ARG A 3 46.60 45.31 8.44
N THR A 4 46.23 45.17 7.17
CA THR A 4 44.86 45.04 6.72
C THR A 4 44.39 43.59 6.94
N LEU A 5 43.35 43.41 7.77
CA LEU A 5 42.73 42.10 8.02
C LEU A 5 41.66 41.88 6.94
N LEU A 6 41.84 40.89 6.06
CA LEU A 6 40.81 40.41 5.13
C LEU A 6 39.87 39.45 5.88
N ILE A 7 38.61 39.83 6.04
CA ILE A 7 37.54 38.94 6.53
C ILE A 7 36.92 38.26 5.31
N ALA A 8 37.18 36.95 5.17
CA ALA A 8 36.49 36.14 4.16
C ALA A 8 35.11 35.70 4.69
N THR A 9 34.07 36.26 4.16
CA THR A 9 32.67 35.83 4.41
C THR A 9 32.38 34.55 3.65
N LEU A 10 32.24 33.43 4.37
CA LEU A 10 31.83 32.14 3.83
C LEU A 10 30.33 32.17 3.64
N GLY A 11 29.86 32.34 2.40
CA GLY A 11 28.45 32.27 2.05
C GLY A 11 27.97 30.83 2.11
N ILE A 12 27.15 30.47 3.10
CA ILE A 12 26.41 29.20 3.15
C ILE A 12 25.19 29.33 2.24
N THR A 13 25.28 28.78 1.03
CA THR A 13 24.11 28.60 0.18
C THR A 13 23.27 27.44 0.73
N LEU A 14 22.20 27.75 1.47
CA LEU A 14 21.13 26.79 1.75
C LEU A 14 20.46 26.44 0.42
N ALA A 15 20.74 25.24 -0.10
CA ALA A 15 19.93 24.65 -1.14
C ALA A 15 18.54 24.37 -0.58
N ALA A 16 17.57 25.23 -0.87
CA ALA A 16 16.16 24.99 -0.63
C ALA A 16 15.76 23.74 -1.42
N GLY A 17 15.66 22.59 -0.73
CA GLY A 17 15.07 21.40 -1.30
C GLY A 17 13.63 21.70 -1.63
N SER A 18 13.29 21.87 -2.92
CA SER A 18 11.93 21.98 -3.38
C SER A 18 11.18 20.71 -2.97
N SER A 19 10.29 20.81 -1.99
CA SER A 19 9.30 19.79 -1.69
C SER A 19 8.48 19.60 -2.98
N ARG A 20 8.71 18.53 -3.73
CA ARG A 20 7.82 18.16 -4.82
C ARG A 20 6.44 17.95 -4.20
N ALA A 21 5.46 18.74 -4.62
CA ALA A 21 4.06 18.55 -4.25
C ALA A 21 3.69 17.07 -4.54
N GLN A 22 2.91 16.46 -3.64
CA GLN A 22 2.41 15.10 -3.84
C GLN A 22 1.61 15.05 -5.15
N GLN A 23 2.00 14.17 -6.04
CA GLN A 23 1.29 13.96 -7.31
C GLN A 23 0.10 13.04 -7.05
N VAL A 24 -1.10 13.51 -7.37
CA VAL A 24 -2.33 12.71 -7.35
C VAL A 24 -2.73 12.44 -8.79
N VAL A 25 -2.94 11.18 -9.13
CA VAL A 25 -3.36 10.74 -10.46
C VAL A 25 -4.65 9.94 -10.41
N ASN A 26 -5.57 10.20 -11.33
CA ASN A 26 -6.73 9.35 -11.54
C ASN A 26 -6.28 8.03 -12.16
N ILE A 27 -6.78 6.90 -11.66
CA ILE A 27 -6.40 5.59 -12.21
C ILE A 27 -7.21 5.21 -13.46
N TRP A 28 -8.37 5.83 -13.65
CA TRP A 28 -9.21 5.69 -14.84
C TRP A 28 -9.23 6.99 -15.64
N PRO A 29 -9.30 6.94 -16.98
CA PRO A 29 -9.29 8.14 -17.82
C PRO A 29 -10.58 8.98 -17.71
N GLY A 30 -11.60 8.46 -17.07
CA GLY A 30 -12.91 9.10 -16.87
C GLY A 30 -13.62 8.50 -15.68
N VAL A 31 -14.94 8.35 -15.78
CA VAL A 31 -15.71 7.65 -14.76
C VAL A 31 -15.25 6.19 -14.69
N ALA A 32 -15.02 5.71 -13.48
CA ALA A 32 -14.54 4.34 -13.27
C ALA A 32 -15.63 3.33 -13.67
N PRO A 33 -15.30 2.26 -14.43
CA PRO A 33 -16.27 1.32 -14.95
C PRO A 33 -17.15 0.69 -13.86
N GLY A 34 -18.46 0.63 -14.10
CA GLY A 34 -19.47 0.05 -13.21
C GLY A 34 -19.95 0.99 -12.09
N SER A 35 -19.49 2.24 -12.07
CA SER A 35 -19.96 3.28 -11.13
C SER A 35 -20.50 4.53 -11.86
N GLU A 36 -20.90 4.40 -13.11
CA GLU A 36 -21.37 5.51 -13.96
C GLU A 36 -22.61 6.21 -13.41
N HIS A 37 -23.41 5.49 -12.65
CA HIS A 37 -24.65 5.97 -12.04
C HIS A 37 -24.51 6.33 -10.55
N TRP A 38 -23.29 6.28 -9.98
CA TRP A 38 -23.10 6.61 -8.58
C TRP A 38 -23.26 8.11 -8.33
N THR A 39 -24.09 8.44 -7.35
CA THR A 39 -24.42 9.81 -6.95
C THR A 39 -23.93 10.14 -5.54
N GLN A 40 -23.37 9.14 -4.84
CA GLN A 40 -22.83 9.30 -3.50
C GLN A 40 -21.72 10.37 -3.48
N LYS A 41 -21.63 11.09 -2.36
CA LYS A 41 -20.62 12.15 -2.18
C LYS A 41 -19.52 11.64 -1.27
N GLU A 42 -18.29 11.74 -1.73
CA GLU A 42 -17.11 11.46 -0.93
C GLU A 42 -17.10 12.34 0.32
N ARG A 43 -16.77 11.72 1.45
CA ARG A 43 -16.66 12.38 2.75
C ARG A 43 -15.33 12.06 3.37
N THR A 44 -14.60 13.08 3.79
CA THR A 44 -13.39 12.96 4.60
C THR A 44 -13.73 13.30 6.04
N ILE A 45 -13.35 12.41 6.95
CA ILE A 45 -13.51 12.60 8.40
C ILE A 45 -12.10 12.63 8.99
N GLU A 46 -11.73 13.77 9.54
CA GLU A 46 -10.42 13.98 10.15
C GLU A 46 -10.48 13.74 11.66
N ASN A 47 -9.33 13.55 12.29
CA ASN A 47 -9.18 13.42 13.74
C ASN A 47 -9.98 12.27 14.35
N THR A 48 -10.17 11.18 13.62
CA THR A 48 -10.71 9.94 14.21
C THR A 48 -9.60 9.22 15.01
N PRO A 49 -9.93 8.22 15.84
CA PRO A 49 -8.92 7.42 16.52
C PRO A 49 -7.89 6.75 15.59
N VAL A 50 -8.24 6.56 14.31
CA VAL A 50 -7.35 5.99 13.27
C VAL A 50 -6.82 7.06 12.30
N GLY A 51 -6.88 8.32 12.67
CA GLY A 51 -6.51 9.47 11.85
C GLY A 51 -7.61 9.86 10.86
N THR A 52 -7.25 10.13 9.61
CA THR A 52 -8.22 10.50 8.56
C THR A 52 -8.84 9.26 7.94
N VAL A 53 -10.17 9.29 7.81
CA VAL A 53 -10.98 8.27 7.14
C VAL A 53 -11.71 8.89 5.96
N ILE A 54 -11.70 8.20 4.81
CA ILE A 54 -12.44 8.63 3.61
C ILE A 54 -13.55 7.62 3.33
N MET A 55 -14.74 8.11 3.04
CA MET A 55 -15.94 7.30 2.79
C MET A 55 -16.59 7.68 1.46
N ASN A 56 -17.39 6.77 0.91
CA ASN A 56 -18.19 7.01 -0.29
C ASN A 56 -17.33 7.44 -1.49
N VAL A 57 -16.17 6.81 -1.67
CA VAL A 57 -15.24 7.14 -2.75
C VAL A 57 -15.85 6.76 -4.09
N VAL A 58 -15.95 7.73 -4.99
CA VAL A 58 -16.44 7.56 -6.37
C VAL A 58 -15.30 7.63 -7.39
N THR A 59 -14.35 8.53 -7.14
CA THR A 59 -13.20 8.74 -8.03
C THR A 59 -11.94 8.14 -7.43
N PRO A 60 -11.50 6.97 -7.90
CA PRO A 60 -10.32 6.31 -7.36
C PRO A 60 -9.04 6.98 -7.89
N THR A 61 -8.07 7.17 -6.98
CA THR A 61 -6.81 7.85 -7.27
C THR A 61 -5.62 7.14 -6.66
N LEU A 62 -4.43 7.44 -7.20
CA LEU A 62 -3.14 7.16 -6.57
C LEU A 62 -2.49 8.48 -6.12
N THR A 63 -2.04 8.53 -4.87
CA THR A 63 -1.19 9.60 -4.36
C THR A 63 0.24 9.11 -4.28
N ALA A 64 1.15 9.70 -5.06
CA ALA A 64 2.54 9.28 -5.14
C ALA A 64 3.40 9.94 -4.04
N TYR A 65 4.15 9.12 -3.32
CA TYR A 65 5.18 9.46 -2.34
C TYR A 65 6.53 9.05 -2.89
N LEU A 66 7.17 9.93 -3.66
CA LEU A 66 8.42 9.62 -4.35
C LEU A 66 9.62 9.98 -3.46
N PRO A 67 10.62 9.09 -3.32
CA PRO A 67 11.78 9.36 -2.51
C PRO A 67 12.61 10.50 -3.12
N PRO A 68 13.06 11.49 -2.31
CA PRO A 68 13.83 12.63 -2.81
C PRO A 68 15.27 12.25 -3.17
N ARG A 69 15.80 11.19 -2.55
CA ARG A 69 17.18 10.69 -2.73
C ARG A 69 17.25 9.19 -2.48
N ARG A 70 18.32 8.56 -2.94
CA ARG A 70 18.63 7.13 -2.71
C ARG A 70 17.48 6.19 -3.12
N ALA A 71 16.90 6.44 -4.27
CA ALA A 71 15.82 5.60 -4.77
C ALA A 71 16.31 4.16 -5.04
N THR A 72 15.56 3.20 -4.51
CA THR A 72 15.83 1.76 -4.73
C THR A 72 15.31 1.26 -6.07
N GLY A 73 14.48 2.07 -6.74
CA GLY A 73 13.73 1.64 -7.91
C GLY A 73 12.54 0.74 -7.57
N THR A 74 12.27 0.52 -6.29
CA THR A 74 11.09 -0.25 -5.83
C THR A 74 9.91 0.69 -5.60
N GLY A 75 8.72 0.27 -6.03
CA GLY A 75 7.45 0.94 -5.78
C GLY A 75 6.50 0.03 -5.01
N VAL A 76 5.72 0.59 -4.10
CA VAL A 76 4.71 -0.13 -3.31
C VAL A 76 3.36 0.57 -3.44
N ILE A 77 2.36 -0.12 -3.98
CA ILE A 77 0.97 0.33 -3.92
C ILE A 77 0.42 -0.08 -2.55
N ILE A 78 -0.25 0.83 -1.87
CA ILE A 78 -0.79 0.60 -0.53
C ILE A 78 -2.30 0.79 -0.58
N ALA A 79 -3.04 -0.27 -0.26
CA ALA A 79 -4.50 -0.28 -0.18
C ALA A 79 -4.96 -0.38 1.28
N PRO A 80 -5.54 0.69 1.85
CA PRO A 80 -6.04 0.67 3.22
C PRO A 80 -7.26 -0.23 3.39
N GLY A 81 -7.58 -0.58 4.64
CA GLY A 81 -8.81 -1.26 5.02
C GLY A 81 -9.97 -0.28 5.25
N GLY A 82 -11.09 -0.84 5.70
CA GLY A 82 -12.33 -0.11 5.99
C GLY A 82 -13.57 -0.79 5.42
N ALA A 83 -13.55 -2.12 5.31
CA ALA A 83 -14.68 -2.98 4.93
C ALA A 83 -15.37 -2.59 3.61
N PHE A 84 -14.65 -1.99 2.67
CA PHE A 84 -15.15 -1.44 1.39
C PHE A 84 -16.23 -0.35 1.52
N VAL A 85 -16.45 0.19 2.70
CA VAL A 85 -17.34 1.34 2.98
C VAL A 85 -16.56 2.59 3.37
N ALA A 86 -15.32 2.41 3.81
CA ALA A 86 -14.42 3.47 4.23
C ALA A 86 -12.96 3.11 3.88
N LEU A 87 -12.06 4.08 4.03
CA LEU A 87 -10.62 3.91 3.90
C LEU A 87 -9.94 4.54 5.13
N ALA A 88 -9.26 3.75 5.95
CA ALA A 88 -8.44 4.21 7.07
C ALA A 88 -7.11 4.81 6.53
N ILE A 89 -7.22 5.94 5.82
CA ILE A 89 -6.18 6.43 4.90
C ILE A 89 -4.89 6.83 5.62
N THR A 90 -4.97 7.36 6.85
CA THR A 90 -3.76 7.74 7.61
C THR A 90 -3.06 6.49 8.14
N LEU A 91 -3.75 5.74 9.00
CA LEU A 91 -3.21 4.63 9.75
C LEU A 91 -2.64 3.51 8.87
N GLU A 92 -3.33 3.19 7.78
CA GLU A 92 -3.03 2.01 6.95
C GLU A 92 -2.42 2.36 5.60
N ALA A 93 -2.24 3.65 5.27
CA ALA A 93 -1.65 3.99 3.99
C ALA A 93 -0.64 5.14 4.05
N THR A 94 -1.06 6.34 4.49
CA THR A 94 -0.23 7.54 4.40
C THR A 94 1.02 7.45 5.27
N ASP A 95 0.90 6.92 6.49
CA ASP A 95 2.02 6.81 7.42
C ASP A 95 3.03 5.77 6.93
N MET A 96 2.58 4.62 6.44
CA MET A 96 3.44 3.64 5.78
C MET A 96 4.11 4.24 4.53
N ALA A 97 3.36 4.99 3.71
CA ALA A 97 3.90 5.61 2.49
C ALA A 97 5.05 6.58 2.79
N ARG A 98 4.88 7.44 3.81
CA ARG A 98 5.94 8.35 4.28
C ARG A 98 7.16 7.60 4.82
N TRP A 99 6.92 6.53 5.57
CA TRP A 99 7.95 5.69 6.15
C TRP A 99 8.79 4.99 5.07
N LEU A 100 8.16 4.45 4.01
CA LEU A 100 8.83 3.86 2.86
C LEU A 100 9.59 4.91 2.03
N GLN A 101 8.97 6.07 1.79
CA GLN A 101 9.57 7.18 1.07
C GLN A 101 10.90 7.62 1.70
N GLN A 102 10.97 7.70 3.04
CA GLN A 102 12.18 8.04 3.78
C GLN A 102 13.29 6.99 3.60
N ARG A 103 12.92 5.75 3.26
CA ARG A 103 13.85 4.62 3.02
C ARG A 103 14.18 4.39 1.55
N GLY A 104 13.83 5.33 0.68
CA GLY A 104 14.16 5.27 -0.74
C GLY A 104 13.22 4.40 -1.58
N ILE A 105 12.08 3.98 -1.04
CA ILE A 105 11.06 3.20 -1.72
C ILE A 105 9.92 4.14 -2.11
N ALA A 106 9.56 4.16 -3.39
CA ALA A 106 8.38 4.90 -3.84
C ALA A 106 7.11 4.23 -3.31
N ALA A 107 6.16 5.02 -2.83
CA ALA A 107 4.89 4.49 -2.35
C ALA A 107 3.72 5.20 -3.03
N PHE A 108 2.65 4.46 -3.27
CA PHE A 108 1.47 4.91 -3.99
C PHE A 108 0.24 4.56 -3.16
N VAL A 109 -0.31 5.56 -2.48
CA VAL A 109 -1.53 5.37 -1.68
C VAL A 109 -2.72 5.26 -2.61
N LEU A 110 -3.40 4.13 -2.59
CA LEU A 110 -4.58 3.86 -3.39
C LEU A 110 -5.85 4.25 -2.62
N LYS A 111 -6.51 5.30 -3.09
CA LYS A 111 -7.87 5.64 -2.71
C LYS A 111 -8.80 4.90 -3.67
N TYR A 112 -9.21 3.68 -3.34
CA TYR A 112 -10.10 2.88 -4.17
C TYR A 112 -11.57 3.17 -3.88
N ARG A 113 -12.46 2.84 -4.82
CA ARG A 113 -13.92 3.02 -4.67
C ARG A 113 -14.48 2.21 -3.51
N THR A 114 -15.34 2.87 -2.75
CA THR A 114 -16.09 2.24 -1.66
C THR A 114 -17.58 2.36 -1.92
N ILE A 115 -18.35 1.36 -1.52
CA ILE A 115 -19.81 1.43 -1.60
C ILE A 115 -20.35 2.51 -0.66
N GLU A 116 -21.54 3.02 -0.95
CA GLU A 116 -22.17 4.05 -0.14
C GLU A 116 -22.43 3.56 1.29
N LYS A 117 -21.93 4.32 2.26
CA LYS A 117 -22.24 4.09 3.67
C LYS A 117 -23.40 4.99 4.10
N ASN A 118 -24.58 4.42 4.12
CA ASN A 118 -25.82 5.06 4.54
C ASN A 118 -26.44 4.42 5.79
N PHE A 119 -25.64 3.71 6.60
CA PHE A 119 -26.04 3.00 7.81
C PHE A 119 -25.04 3.25 8.94
N GLU A 120 -25.42 2.97 10.18
CA GLU A 120 -24.55 3.02 11.34
C GLU A 120 -23.82 1.68 11.57
N GLY A 121 -22.67 1.75 12.22
CA GLY A 121 -21.87 0.57 12.59
C GLY A 121 -21.11 -0.08 11.41
N VAL A 122 -20.63 -1.30 11.64
CA VAL A 122 -20.04 -2.17 10.63
C VAL A 122 -21.15 -3.03 10.01
N PRO A 123 -21.35 -2.98 8.70
CA PRO A 123 -22.42 -3.73 8.07
C PRO A 123 -22.12 -5.23 8.05
N ASN A 124 -23.16 -6.04 8.06
CA ASN A 124 -23.11 -7.42 7.62
C ASN A 124 -23.10 -7.43 6.09
N LEU A 125 -21.90 -7.27 5.49
CA LEU A 125 -21.73 -7.19 4.05
C LEU A 125 -21.26 -8.51 3.48
N ASP A 126 -21.79 -8.86 2.31
CA ASP A 126 -21.09 -9.78 1.43
C ASP A 126 -19.83 -9.05 0.89
N MET A 127 -18.69 -9.37 1.50
CA MET A 127 -17.41 -8.73 1.21
C MET A 127 -16.95 -8.97 -0.23
N ASP A 128 -17.31 -10.09 -0.84
CA ASP A 128 -16.96 -10.40 -2.24
C ASP A 128 -17.70 -9.45 -3.19
N THR A 129 -18.99 -9.21 -2.94
CA THR A 129 -19.79 -8.26 -3.73
C THR A 129 -19.38 -6.81 -3.46
N ALA A 130 -19.17 -6.43 -2.19
CA ALA A 130 -18.78 -5.09 -1.81
C ALA A 130 -17.39 -4.72 -2.35
N GLY A 131 -16.49 -5.70 -2.38
CA GLY A 131 -15.09 -5.52 -2.79
C GLY A 131 -14.86 -5.37 -4.29
N ARG A 132 -15.82 -5.73 -5.14
CA ARG A 132 -15.62 -5.82 -6.60
C ARG A 132 -15.04 -4.55 -7.23
N TYR A 133 -15.45 -3.36 -6.77
CA TYR A 133 -14.99 -2.08 -7.30
C TYR A 133 -13.57 -1.76 -6.82
N GLY A 134 -13.29 -1.94 -5.52
CA GLY A 134 -11.95 -1.78 -4.96
C GLY A 134 -10.94 -2.74 -5.59
N ILE A 135 -11.34 -3.98 -5.86
CA ILE A 135 -10.52 -4.98 -6.57
C ILE A 135 -10.21 -4.52 -7.99
N ALA A 136 -11.21 -4.05 -8.74
CA ALA A 136 -11.01 -3.52 -10.09
C ALA A 136 -10.04 -2.32 -10.08
N ASP A 137 -10.15 -1.45 -9.07
CA ASP A 137 -9.28 -0.30 -8.89
C ASP A 137 -7.84 -0.72 -8.52
N GLY A 138 -7.67 -1.74 -7.68
CA GLY A 138 -6.35 -2.29 -7.34
C GLY A 138 -5.62 -2.87 -8.56
N ILE A 139 -6.33 -3.62 -9.39
CA ILE A 139 -5.82 -4.17 -10.66
C ILE A 139 -5.41 -3.03 -11.60
N GLN A 140 -6.25 -2.01 -11.74
CA GLN A 140 -5.96 -0.85 -12.57
C GLN A 140 -4.79 -0.03 -12.02
N ALA A 141 -4.69 0.13 -10.70
CA ALA A 141 -3.58 0.83 -10.06
C ALA A 141 -2.21 0.22 -10.41
N LEU A 142 -2.09 -1.10 -10.41
CA LEU A 142 -0.87 -1.80 -10.84
C LEU A 142 -0.51 -1.46 -12.28
N LYS A 143 -1.48 -1.47 -13.19
CA LYS A 143 -1.28 -1.11 -14.59
C LYS A 143 -0.82 0.35 -14.74
N VAL A 144 -1.41 1.26 -13.95
CA VAL A 144 -1.04 2.68 -13.95
C VAL A 144 0.38 2.87 -13.43
N VAL A 145 0.72 2.30 -12.26
CA VAL A 145 2.08 2.42 -11.69
C VAL A 145 3.12 1.84 -12.64
N ARG A 146 2.84 0.69 -13.25
CA ARG A 146 3.77 0.06 -14.21
C ARG A 146 3.96 0.90 -15.47
N ARG A 147 2.92 1.56 -15.97
CA ARG A 147 2.98 2.46 -17.13
C ARG A 147 3.82 3.70 -16.86
N HIS A 148 3.69 4.27 -15.67
CA HIS A 148 4.41 5.49 -15.24
C HIS A 148 5.71 5.18 -14.48
N ALA A 149 6.16 3.93 -14.44
CA ALA A 149 7.27 3.47 -13.63
C ALA A 149 8.54 4.31 -13.88
N THR A 150 8.91 4.52 -15.14
CA THR A 150 10.10 5.32 -15.52
C THR A 150 9.98 6.77 -15.04
N GLU A 151 8.82 7.40 -15.19
CA GLU A 151 8.56 8.77 -14.74
C GLU A 151 8.74 8.92 -13.22
N TRP A 152 8.33 7.89 -12.47
CA TRP A 152 8.40 7.87 -11.02
C TRP A 152 9.69 7.26 -10.45
N GLY A 153 10.64 6.92 -11.31
CA GLY A 153 11.91 6.32 -10.91
C GLY A 153 11.76 4.91 -10.32
N VAL A 154 10.74 4.18 -10.74
CA VAL A 154 10.43 2.81 -10.33
C VAL A 154 10.78 1.84 -11.47
N SER A 155 11.28 0.66 -11.14
CA SER A 155 11.47 -0.43 -12.09
C SER A 155 10.17 -1.22 -12.26
N PRO A 156 9.71 -1.50 -13.50
CA PRO A 156 8.44 -2.20 -13.73
C PRO A 156 8.38 -3.61 -13.14
N ASP A 157 9.52 -4.22 -12.85
CA ASP A 157 9.68 -5.54 -12.22
C ASP A 157 9.92 -5.49 -10.72
N ARG A 158 9.77 -4.30 -10.10
CA ARG A 158 9.97 -4.07 -8.66
C ARG A 158 8.76 -3.35 -8.03
N ILE A 159 7.56 -3.68 -8.47
CA ILE A 159 6.31 -3.09 -7.98
C ILE A 159 5.60 -4.08 -7.07
N GLY A 160 5.47 -3.73 -5.79
CA GLY A 160 4.72 -4.49 -4.80
C GLY A 160 3.32 -3.94 -4.56
N PHE A 161 2.51 -4.76 -3.91
CA PHE A 161 1.19 -4.38 -3.42
C PHE A 161 1.07 -4.74 -1.94
N VAL A 162 0.75 -3.77 -1.08
CA VAL A 162 0.47 -4.01 0.34
C VAL A 162 -0.99 -3.64 0.61
N GLY A 163 -1.71 -4.57 1.21
CA GLY A 163 -3.12 -4.37 1.55
C GLY A 163 -3.42 -4.69 2.99
N PHE A 164 -4.26 -3.86 3.61
CA PHE A 164 -4.68 -3.96 5.00
C PHE A 164 -6.15 -4.35 5.06
N SER A 165 -6.54 -5.35 5.85
CA SER A 165 -7.94 -5.74 6.04
C SER A 165 -8.67 -5.92 4.69
N ALA A 166 -9.72 -5.15 4.39
CA ALA A 166 -10.38 -5.14 3.08
C ALA A 166 -9.41 -4.85 1.92
N GLY A 167 -8.42 -3.96 2.11
CA GLY A 167 -7.33 -3.73 1.16
C GLY A 167 -6.46 -4.98 0.96
N GLY A 168 -6.37 -5.87 1.94
CA GLY A 168 -5.75 -7.19 1.80
C GLY A 168 -6.50 -8.10 0.83
N MET A 169 -7.84 -8.05 0.80
CA MET A 169 -8.63 -8.74 -0.23
C MET A 169 -8.31 -8.21 -1.64
N VAL A 170 -8.16 -6.88 -1.77
CA VAL A 170 -7.68 -6.26 -3.02
C VAL A 170 -6.28 -6.79 -3.38
N GLY A 171 -5.37 -6.85 -2.39
CA GLY A 171 -4.02 -7.41 -2.54
C GLY A 171 -4.04 -8.85 -3.02
N VAL A 172 -4.85 -9.72 -2.42
CA VAL A 172 -5.01 -11.11 -2.87
C VAL A 172 -5.54 -11.18 -4.29
N ALA A 173 -6.56 -10.40 -4.62
CA ALA A 173 -7.12 -10.41 -5.98
C ALA A 173 -6.10 -9.96 -7.03
N THR A 174 -5.23 -8.99 -6.73
CA THR A 174 -4.14 -8.57 -7.62
C THR A 174 -3.03 -9.63 -7.71
N LEU A 175 -2.68 -10.25 -6.58
CA LEU A 175 -1.66 -11.31 -6.52
C LEU A 175 -2.01 -12.51 -7.42
N LEU A 176 -3.30 -12.84 -7.51
CA LEU A 176 -3.81 -13.99 -8.25
C LEU A 176 -4.11 -13.70 -9.72
N GLN A 177 -3.85 -12.48 -10.22
CA GLN A 177 -4.08 -12.15 -11.62
C GLN A 177 -3.20 -12.99 -12.55
N PRO A 178 -3.75 -13.57 -13.62
CA PRO A 178 -2.96 -14.27 -14.63
C PRO A 178 -2.13 -13.29 -15.48
N ASP A 179 -2.64 -12.08 -15.71
CA ASP A 179 -1.96 -11.02 -16.45
C ASP A 179 -0.82 -10.44 -15.61
N ALA A 180 0.42 -10.60 -16.07
CA ALA A 180 1.61 -10.08 -15.41
C ALA A 180 1.60 -8.55 -15.26
N SER A 181 0.92 -7.81 -16.14
CA SER A 181 0.79 -6.35 -16.04
C SER A 181 -0.09 -5.91 -14.87
N ALA A 182 -1.01 -6.77 -14.44
CA ALA A 182 -1.94 -6.58 -13.34
C ALA A 182 -1.53 -7.31 -12.05
N ARG A 183 -0.39 -8.03 -12.07
CA ARG A 183 0.13 -8.79 -10.92
C ARG A 183 1.34 -8.09 -10.31
N PRO A 184 1.43 -7.93 -8.98
CA PRO A 184 2.59 -7.34 -8.32
C PRO A 184 3.81 -8.27 -8.39
N ASN A 185 5.01 -7.72 -8.16
CA ASN A 185 6.26 -8.48 -8.07
C ASN A 185 6.50 -9.05 -6.66
N PHE A 186 5.79 -8.54 -5.67
CA PHE A 186 5.67 -9.05 -4.31
C PHE A 186 4.39 -8.53 -3.66
N ALA A 187 3.90 -9.20 -2.62
CA ALA A 187 2.71 -8.77 -1.89
C ALA A 187 2.92 -8.76 -0.37
N GLY A 188 2.34 -7.78 0.31
CA GLY A 188 2.18 -7.73 1.75
C GLY A 188 0.69 -7.77 2.11
N LEU A 189 0.30 -8.72 2.95
CA LEU A 189 -1.09 -8.92 3.37
C LEU A 189 -1.17 -8.77 4.88
N ILE A 190 -1.69 -7.64 5.32
CA ILE A 190 -1.70 -7.27 6.73
C ILE A 190 -3.13 -7.44 7.26
N TYR A 191 -3.33 -8.41 8.14
CA TYR A 191 -4.64 -8.84 8.70
C TYR A 191 -5.78 -8.82 7.66
N GLY A 192 -5.48 -9.24 6.41
CA GLY A 192 -6.45 -9.20 5.30
C GLY A 192 -6.32 -10.40 4.37
N ALA A 193 -7.45 -11.04 4.09
CA ALA A 193 -7.56 -12.22 3.22
C ALA A 193 -9.00 -12.34 2.69
N PRO A 194 -9.30 -13.24 1.74
CA PRO A 194 -10.66 -13.48 1.29
C PRO A 194 -11.58 -13.94 2.42
N PHE A 195 -12.67 -13.24 2.65
CA PHE A 195 -13.68 -13.59 3.67
C PHE A 195 -14.66 -14.65 3.16
N GLY A 196 -14.99 -14.62 1.90
CA GLY A 196 -15.93 -15.53 1.25
C GLY A 196 -15.26 -16.80 0.70
N LYS A 197 -15.48 -17.05 -0.58
CA LYS A 197 -14.94 -18.23 -1.25
C LYS A 197 -13.42 -18.17 -1.36
N MET A 198 -12.76 -19.27 -0.98
CA MET A 198 -11.31 -19.40 -1.17
C MET A 198 -10.99 -19.49 -2.67
N PRO A 199 -10.15 -18.59 -3.21
CA PRO A 199 -9.72 -18.66 -4.60
C PRO A 199 -8.78 -19.82 -4.84
N ALA A 200 -8.70 -20.30 -6.08
CA ALA A 200 -7.67 -21.25 -6.48
C ALA A 200 -6.29 -20.60 -6.40
N ILE A 201 -5.33 -21.29 -5.78
CA ILE A 201 -3.96 -20.80 -5.62
C ILE A 201 -3.10 -21.32 -6.77
N PRO A 202 -2.51 -20.44 -7.61
CA PRO A 202 -1.59 -20.84 -8.66
C PRO A 202 -0.31 -21.50 -8.09
N ALA A 203 0.29 -22.41 -8.85
CA ALA A 203 1.53 -23.09 -8.46
C ALA A 203 2.72 -22.14 -8.26
N LYS A 204 2.72 -20.99 -8.94
CA LYS A 204 3.78 -19.97 -8.81
C LYS A 204 3.17 -18.62 -8.51
N LEU A 205 3.50 -18.08 -7.35
CA LEU A 205 3.18 -16.71 -6.94
C LEU A 205 4.47 -15.93 -6.69
N PRO A 206 4.42 -14.59 -6.77
CA PRO A 206 5.49 -13.72 -6.28
C PRO A 206 5.70 -13.93 -4.77
N PRO A 207 6.84 -13.49 -4.19
CA PRO A 207 7.06 -13.48 -2.76
C PRO A 207 5.91 -12.81 -2.00
N ILE A 208 5.50 -13.41 -0.88
CA ILE A 208 4.38 -12.96 -0.05
C ILE A 208 4.87 -12.75 1.37
N PHE A 209 4.52 -11.61 1.96
CA PHE A 209 4.64 -11.31 3.38
C PHE A 209 3.24 -11.27 4.00
N MET A 210 3.05 -11.88 5.15
CA MET A 210 1.79 -11.87 5.89
C MET A 210 2.03 -11.49 7.34
N ALA A 211 1.15 -10.65 7.92
CA ALA A 211 1.20 -10.29 9.34
C ALA A 211 -0.21 -10.15 9.91
N TRP A 212 -0.45 -10.76 11.08
CA TRP A 212 -1.72 -10.66 11.81
C TRP A 212 -1.54 -10.95 13.30
N ALA A 213 -2.55 -10.59 14.09
CA ALA A 213 -2.58 -10.88 15.52
C ALA A 213 -3.55 -12.05 15.85
N GLN A 214 -3.22 -12.84 16.87
CA GLN A 214 -4.06 -13.99 17.30
C GLN A 214 -5.33 -13.54 18.03
N ASP A 215 -5.35 -12.33 18.56
CA ASP A 215 -6.50 -11.71 19.20
C ASP A 215 -7.40 -10.90 18.23
N ASP A 216 -7.15 -11.00 16.91
CA ASP A 216 -7.98 -10.39 15.88
C ASP A 216 -9.35 -11.08 15.79
N GLN A 217 -10.38 -10.42 16.30
CA GLN A 217 -11.76 -10.94 16.31
C GLN A 217 -12.48 -10.81 14.94
N VAL A 218 -11.88 -10.10 13.98
CA VAL A 218 -12.50 -9.81 12.67
C VAL A 218 -11.96 -10.71 11.57
N ALA A 219 -10.64 -10.79 11.44
CA ALA A 219 -10.00 -11.39 10.26
C ALA A 219 -9.15 -12.64 10.57
N LEU A 220 -8.99 -13.06 11.83
CA LEU A 220 -8.15 -14.22 12.18
C LEU A 220 -8.51 -15.45 11.35
N ALA A 221 -9.77 -15.87 11.36
CA ALA A 221 -10.20 -17.07 10.67
C ALA A 221 -9.98 -17.04 9.14
N PRO A 222 -10.39 -15.99 8.39
CA PRO A 222 -10.09 -15.92 6.96
C PRO A 222 -8.59 -15.82 6.65
N VAL A 223 -7.80 -15.10 7.46
CA VAL A 223 -6.34 -14.98 7.24
C VAL A 223 -5.63 -16.32 7.42
N VAL A 224 -5.92 -17.04 8.50
CA VAL A 224 -5.35 -18.37 8.75
C VAL A 224 -5.76 -19.35 7.64
N ARG A 225 -7.03 -19.37 7.26
CA ARG A 225 -7.52 -20.23 6.16
C ARG A 225 -6.81 -19.94 4.84
N PHE A 226 -6.54 -18.66 4.53
CA PHE A 226 -5.83 -18.29 3.31
C PHE A 226 -4.34 -18.65 3.38
N HIS A 227 -3.69 -18.42 4.52
CA HIS A 227 -2.32 -18.87 4.78
C HIS A 227 -2.16 -20.38 4.55
N ASP A 228 -3.05 -21.18 5.15
CA ASP A 228 -3.02 -22.64 5.03
C ASP A 228 -3.23 -23.12 3.58
N ALA A 229 -4.11 -22.42 2.84
CA ALA A 229 -4.30 -22.69 1.42
C ALA A 229 -3.04 -22.36 0.58
N LEU A 230 -2.32 -21.30 0.91
CA LEU A 230 -1.03 -20.97 0.29
C LEU A 230 0.00 -22.07 0.56
N VAL A 231 0.14 -22.49 1.81
CA VAL A 231 1.08 -23.55 2.21
C VAL A 231 0.72 -24.88 1.55
N ALA A 232 -0.55 -25.25 1.53
CA ALA A 232 -1.04 -26.46 0.86
C ALA A 232 -0.77 -26.46 -0.64
N ALA A 233 -0.76 -25.27 -1.27
CA ALA A 233 -0.39 -25.09 -2.68
C ALA A 233 1.14 -24.99 -2.93
N GLY A 234 1.96 -25.26 -1.89
CA GLY A 234 3.42 -25.24 -1.97
C GLY A 234 4.06 -23.85 -1.96
N GLN A 235 3.29 -22.80 -1.64
CA GLN A 235 3.82 -21.47 -1.44
C GLN A 235 4.52 -21.37 -0.08
N LYS A 236 5.46 -20.41 0.05
CA LYS A 236 6.22 -20.17 1.29
C LYS A 236 6.11 -18.69 1.69
N PRO A 237 4.95 -18.24 2.19
CA PRO A 237 4.83 -16.88 2.66
C PRO A 237 5.73 -16.64 3.87
N GLU A 238 6.42 -15.51 3.90
CA GLU A 238 7.00 -14.99 5.15
C GLU A 238 5.85 -14.59 6.05
N THR A 239 5.83 -15.07 7.29
CA THR A 239 4.65 -14.96 8.14
C THR A 239 5.01 -14.53 9.56
N HIS A 240 4.40 -13.43 10.02
CA HIS A 240 4.55 -12.91 11.37
C HIS A 240 3.20 -12.97 12.10
N ILE A 241 3.15 -13.77 13.15
CA ILE A 241 1.96 -14.00 13.97
C ILE A 241 2.20 -13.43 15.36
N TYR A 242 1.49 -12.35 15.68
CA TYR A 242 1.59 -11.70 16.98
C TYR A 242 0.57 -12.25 17.96
N ASN A 243 0.93 -12.35 19.23
CA ASN A 243 -0.02 -12.79 20.26
C ASN A 243 -1.13 -11.76 20.52
N ALA A 244 -0.82 -10.47 20.33
CA ALA A 244 -1.73 -9.34 20.55
C ALA A 244 -1.50 -8.23 19.52
N GLY A 245 -2.53 -7.42 19.28
CA GLY A 245 -2.56 -6.30 18.34
C GLY A 245 -3.99 -5.99 17.90
N GLY A 246 -4.89 -6.96 17.99
CA GLY A 246 -6.26 -6.84 17.52
C GLY A 246 -6.36 -6.72 16.00
N HIS A 247 -7.55 -6.35 15.50
CA HIS A 247 -7.76 -6.02 14.11
C HIS A 247 -7.43 -4.55 13.86
N GLY A 248 -6.70 -4.25 12.77
CA GLY A 248 -6.45 -2.87 12.38
C GLY A 248 -5.31 -2.20 13.15
N PHE A 249 -4.29 -2.94 13.61
CA PHE A 249 -3.16 -2.35 14.32
C PHE A 249 -2.38 -1.33 13.44
N GLY A 250 -2.36 -1.49 12.11
CA GLY A 250 -1.77 -0.52 11.19
C GLY A 250 -0.37 -0.07 11.57
N THR A 251 -0.14 1.23 11.53
CA THR A 251 1.12 1.86 11.97
C THR A 251 1.06 2.42 13.39
N MET A 252 -0.07 2.26 14.10
CA MET A 252 -0.25 2.72 15.47
C MET A 252 0.62 1.90 16.43
N LYS A 253 1.07 2.54 17.51
CA LYS A 253 1.83 1.88 18.57
C LYS A 253 0.90 1.49 19.71
N HIS A 254 0.81 0.21 19.99
CA HIS A 254 -0.07 -0.38 21.01
C HIS A 254 0.72 -0.91 22.22
N GLY A 255 2.05 -0.88 22.17
CA GLY A 255 2.92 -1.49 23.18
C GLY A 255 2.98 -3.03 23.06
N THR A 256 2.64 -3.57 21.91
CA THR A 256 2.70 -5.00 21.59
C THR A 256 3.80 -5.29 20.56
N THR A 257 4.14 -6.56 20.36
CA THR A 257 5.16 -6.94 19.36
C THR A 257 4.71 -6.65 17.93
N SER A 258 3.38 -6.56 17.67
CA SER A 258 2.85 -6.12 16.38
C SER A 258 3.30 -4.71 15.98
N ASP A 259 3.77 -3.89 16.92
CA ASP A 259 4.33 -2.55 16.64
C ASP A 259 5.57 -2.59 15.72
N HIS A 260 6.19 -3.75 15.56
CA HIS A 260 7.43 -3.95 14.78
C HIS A 260 7.20 -4.52 13.38
N TRP A 261 5.96 -4.81 12.99
CA TRP A 261 5.67 -5.47 11.71
C TRP A 261 6.24 -4.73 10.48
N LEU A 262 6.29 -3.40 10.55
CA LEU A 262 6.74 -2.58 9.43
C LEU A 262 8.27 -2.67 9.24
N GLU A 263 9.03 -2.77 10.33
CA GLU A 263 10.45 -3.05 10.31
C GLU A 263 10.74 -4.48 9.81
N GLU A 264 9.95 -5.46 10.24
CA GLU A 264 10.05 -6.86 9.78
C GLU A 264 9.73 -6.98 8.29
N PHE A 265 8.71 -6.27 7.81
CA PHE A 265 8.42 -6.14 6.38
C PHE A 265 9.61 -5.54 5.60
N TYR A 266 10.28 -4.54 6.15
CA TYR A 266 11.45 -3.93 5.52
C TYR A 266 12.64 -4.90 5.48
N TYR A 267 12.91 -5.65 6.54
CA TYR A 267 13.95 -6.67 6.56
C TYR A 267 13.67 -7.79 5.54
N TRP A 268 12.40 -8.17 5.42
CA TRP A 268 12.01 -9.11 4.38
C TRP A 268 12.20 -8.52 2.97
N LEU A 269 11.83 -7.27 2.73
CA LEU A 269 12.10 -6.60 1.45
C LEU A 269 13.60 -6.57 1.14
N ASP A 270 14.45 -6.37 2.14
CA ASP A 270 15.92 -6.38 1.99
C ASP A 270 16.42 -7.77 1.61
N ALA A 271 15.98 -8.80 2.29
CA ALA A 271 16.29 -10.18 1.98
C ALA A 271 15.86 -10.59 0.57
N GLN A 272 14.73 -10.05 0.09
CA GLN A 272 14.26 -10.25 -1.30
C GLN A 272 15.00 -9.35 -2.32
N GLY A 273 15.90 -8.45 -1.88
CA GLY A 273 16.67 -7.54 -2.73
C GLY A 273 15.93 -6.29 -3.19
N PHE A 274 14.75 -5.99 -2.66
CA PHE A 274 13.95 -4.83 -3.06
C PHE A 274 14.41 -3.49 -2.45
N THR A 275 15.35 -3.50 -1.48
CA THR A 275 15.90 -2.29 -0.87
C THR A 275 17.24 -1.85 -1.47
N LYS A 276 17.85 -2.69 -2.32
CA LYS A 276 19.11 -2.34 -3.00
C LYS A 276 18.90 -1.11 -3.89
N LEU A 277 19.83 -0.16 -3.79
CA LEU A 277 19.79 1.04 -4.62
C LEU A 277 19.77 0.67 -6.12
N ALA A 278 18.98 1.41 -6.88
CA ALA A 278 18.99 1.26 -8.33
C ALA A 278 20.40 1.59 -8.85
N THR A 279 21.00 0.66 -9.57
CA THR A 279 22.25 0.91 -10.29
C THR A 279 21.97 1.96 -11.36
N THR A 280 22.57 3.13 -11.22
CA THR A 280 22.54 4.15 -12.28
C THR A 280 23.29 3.59 -13.48
N THR A 281 22.58 3.00 -14.43
CA THR A 281 23.16 2.71 -15.75
C THR A 281 23.48 4.06 -16.37
N LYS A 282 24.76 4.49 -16.28
CA LYS A 282 25.23 5.63 -17.05
C LYS A 282 25.07 5.26 -18.53
N TYR A 283 24.01 5.77 -19.16
CA TYR A 283 23.99 5.84 -20.63
C TYR A 283 25.18 6.70 -21.03
N ARG A 284 26.26 6.05 -21.48
CA ARG A 284 27.30 6.73 -22.25
C ARG A 284 26.64 7.21 -23.55
N ARG A 285 26.57 8.52 -23.68
CA ARG A 285 26.26 9.20 -24.96
C ARG A 285 27.39 8.97 -25.94
#